data_13837eb9ad9d9c26357b44a55a472ffe
#
_entry.id   13837eb9ad9d9c26357b44a55a472ffe
#
_cell.length_a   1.000
_cell.length_b   1.000
_cell.length_c   1.000
_cell.angle_alpha   90.00
_cell.angle_beta   90.00
_cell.angle_gamma   90.00
#
_symmetry.space_group_name_H-M   'P 1'
#
loop_
_entity.id
_entity.type
_entity.pdbx_description
1 polymer ?
#
loop_
_entity_poly.entity_id
_entity_poly.type
_entity_poly.pdbx_seq_one_letter_code
_entity_poly.pdbx_strand_id
1 'polypeptide(L)'
;QTFITACTAAGIQAEALDPAQARRLEPSVNPALLGAVKVPDGTVDPFRLTAANMLDAREHGAQILTGHHVTGLIREGNSVRGVRVFDVQYNEHRELYAAVVVNAAGIWGQRIAEYADLSVRMFPAKGSLLILDHRINNHVINRCRKPSDADILVPGDTISLIGTTSMHVDYSEIDYNRVTAEEVDILLREGEKLAPVMAQTRILRAYAGVRPLVASDNDPSGRNVSRGIVLLDHAERDGMDGFITITGGKLMTYRLMAQWATDAVCRKLGNTAPCV
;
A
#
# COMPACT_ATOMS: atom_id res chain seq x y z
N GLN A 1 21.25 -0.69 19.66
CA GLN A 1 21.63 0.73 19.87
C GLN A 1 21.35 1.59 18.65
N THR A 2 21.78 1.18 17.44
CA THR A 2 21.59 1.93 16.17
C THR A 2 20.11 2.27 15.88
N PHE A 3 19.19 1.32 16.13
CA PHE A 3 17.75 1.54 15.91
C PHE A 3 17.18 2.61 16.86
N ILE A 4 17.52 2.55 18.15
CA ILE A 4 17.08 3.54 19.16
C ILE A 4 17.62 4.92 18.80
N THR A 5 18.90 5.02 18.41
CA THR A 5 19.51 6.28 17.98
C THR A 5 18.75 6.87 16.78
N ALA A 6 18.39 6.05 15.80
CA ALA A 6 17.61 6.49 14.64
C ALA A 6 16.19 6.95 15.03
N CYS A 7 15.52 6.23 15.94
CA CYS A 7 14.21 6.64 16.47
C CYS A 7 14.29 8.00 17.16
N THR A 8 15.29 8.18 18.06
CA THR A 8 15.49 9.45 18.76
C THR A 8 15.73 10.62 17.79
N ALA A 9 16.57 10.41 16.78
CA ALA A 9 16.84 11.41 15.75
C ALA A 9 15.58 11.78 14.94
N ALA A 10 14.63 10.84 14.80
CA ALA A 10 13.35 11.06 14.14
C ALA A 10 12.23 11.55 15.08
N GLY A 11 12.53 11.84 16.36
CA GLY A 11 11.54 12.25 17.36
C GLY A 11 10.59 11.12 17.81
N ILE A 12 10.94 9.85 17.54
CA ILE A 12 10.15 8.69 17.91
C ILE A 12 10.60 8.19 19.28
N GLN A 13 9.65 8.01 20.20
CA GLN A 13 9.94 7.39 21.49
C GLN A 13 10.33 5.92 21.29
N ALA A 14 11.45 5.51 21.90
CA ALA A 14 11.95 4.15 21.83
C ALA A 14 12.49 3.70 23.19
N GLU A 15 12.00 2.58 23.67
CA GLU A 15 12.37 1.98 24.95
C GLU A 15 13.07 0.65 24.72
N ALA A 16 14.29 0.51 25.24
CA ALA A 16 15.00 -0.77 25.23
C ALA A 16 14.39 -1.72 26.27
N LEU A 17 14.06 -2.92 25.87
CA LEU A 17 13.54 -3.98 26.73
C LEU A 17 14.57 -5.12 26.82
N ASP A 18 14.85 -5.56 28.03
CA ASP A 18 15.56 -6.82 28.23
C ASP A 18 14.67 -8.04 27.83
N PRO A 19 15.26 -9.24 27.66
CA PRO A 19 14.49 -10.41 27.25
C PRO A 19 13.35 -10.79 28.20
N ALA A 20 13.48 -10.53 29.51
CA ALA A 20 12.45 -10.85 30.48
C ALA A 20 11.28 -9.85 30.41
N GLN A 21 11.60 -8.57 30.22
CA GLN A 21 10.61 -7.51 30.00
C GLN A 21 9.84 -7.76 28.72
N ALA A 22 10.52 -8.06 27.60
CA ALA A 22 9.90 -8.34 26.32
C ALA A 22 8.91 -9.53 26.40
N ARG A 23 9.33 -10.64 27.03
CA ARG A 23 8.47 -11.81 27.22
C ARG A 23 7.30 -11.58 28.17
N ARG A 24 7.40 -10.68 29.14
CA ARG A 24 6.26 -10.30 29.97
C ARG A 24 5.20 -9.52 29.18
N LEU A 25 5.63 -8.64 28.28
CA LEU A 25 4.74 -7.87 27.41
C LEU A 25 4.13 -8.74 26.31
N GLU A 26 4.94 -9.62 25.74
CA GLU A 26 4.54 -10.48 24.63
C GLU A 26 5.05 -11.92 24.85
N PRO A 27 4.25 -12.76 25.50
CA PRO A 27 4.66 -14.14 25.82
C PRO A 27 4.92 -15.04 24.61
N SER A 28 4.38 -14.69 23.44
CA SER A 28 4.51 -15.48 22.21
C SER A 28 5.87 -15.36 21.54
N VAL A 29 6.66 -14.33 21.88
CA VAL A 29 7.98 -14.13 21.26
C VAL A 29 8.93 -15.28 21.52
N ASN A 30 9.82 -15.51 20.57
CA ASN A 30 10.85 -16.54 20.71
C ASN A 30 11.65 -16.38 22.02
N PRO A 31 11.72 -17.43 22.87
CA PRO A 31 12.46 -17.37 24.13
C PRO A 31 13.95 -17.04 23.99
N ALA A 32 14.54 -17.31 22.83
CA ALA A 32 15.93 -17.02 22.52
C ALA A 32 16.19 -15.57 22.06
N LEU A 33 15.18 -14.67 22.16
CA LEU A 33 15.39 -13.27 21.83
C LEU A 33 16.49 -12.65 22.70
N LEU A 34 17.31 -11.78 22.11
CA LEU A 34 18.41 -11.09 22.79
C LEU A 34 17.94 -9.78 23.47
N GLY A 35 16.80 -9.27 23.11
CA GLY A 35 16.17 -8.05 23.59
C GLY A 35 15.15 -7.51 22.58
N ALA A 36 14.47 -6.46 22.97
CA ALA A 36 13.51 -5.79 22.08
C ALA A 36 13.61 -4.26 22.23
N VAL A 37 13.01 -3.56 21.28
CA VAL A 37 12.78 -2.12 21.38
C VAL A 37 11.30 -1.88 21.20
N LYS A 38 10.67 -1.27 22.22
CA LYS A 38 9.29 -0.85 22.15
C LYS A 38 9.22 0.54 21.52
N VAL A 39 8.35 0.68 20.55
CA VAL A 39 8.05 1.95 19.85
C VAL A 39 6.53 2.15 19.78
N PRO A 40 6.03 3.39 19.71
CA PRO A 40 4.63 3.65 19.44
C PRO A 40 4.30 3.27 18.00
N ASP A 41 3.57 2.17 17.84
CA ASP A 41 3.10 1.67 16.57
C ASP A 41 1.71 1.04 16.76
N GLY A 42 1.04 0.67 15.68
CA GLY A 42 -0.29 0.12 15.74
C GLY A 42 -0.71 -0.57 14.47
N THR A 43 -1.92 -1.09 14.49
CA THR A 43 -2.56 -1.72 13.34
C THR A 43 -3.76 -0.91 12.88
N VAL A 44 -4.06 -0.99 11.61
CA VAL A 44 -5.26 -0.42 11.02
C VAL A 44 -5.94 -1.48 10.15
N ASP A 45 -7.26 -1.54 10.23
CA ASP A 45 -8.06 -2.32 9.29
C ASP A 45 -8.18 -1.50 7.98
N PRO A 46 -7.55 -1.93 6.88
CA PRO A 46 -7.55 -1.17 5.63
C PRO A 46 -8.94 -1.11 4.99
N PHE A 47 -9.80 -2.11 5.21
CA PHE A 47 -11.16 -2.12 4.67
C PHE A 47 -12.03 -1.08 5.38
N ARG A 48 -11.99 -1.05 6.71
CA ARG A 48 -12.72 -0.05 7.51
C ARG A 48 -12.21 1.36 7.23
N LEU A 49 -10.89 1.55 7.13
CA LEU A 49 -10.29 2.84 6.80
C LEU A 49 -10.79 3.33 5.43
N THR A 50 -10.74 2.47 4.42
CA THR A 50 -11.21 2.80 3.07
C THR A 50 -12.70 3.12 3.07
N ALA A 51 -13.53 2.29 3.70
CA ALA A 51 -14.96 2.52 3.79
C ALA A 51 -15.30 3.84 4.48
N ALA A 52 -14.62 4.16 5.59
CA ALA A 52 -14.82 5.42 6.31
C ALA A 52 -14.51 6.64 5.43
N ASN A 53 -13.37 6.62 4.71
CA ASN A 53 -13.04 7.71 3.78
C ASN A 53 -14.06 7.83 2.63
N MET A 54 -14.56 6.72 2.09
CA MET A 54 -15.57 6.75 1.03
C MET A 54 -16.92 7.30 1.53
N LEU A 55 -17.32 6.93 2.75
CA LEU A 55 -18.55 7.43 3.37
C LEU A 55 -18.46 8.93 3.64
N ASP A 56 -17.35 9.38 4.22
CA ASP A 56 -17.09 10.80 4.48
C ASP A 56 -17.10 11.62 3.17
N ALA A 57 -16.41 11.14 2.13
CA ALA A 57 -16.42 11.78 0.81
C ALA A 57 -17.85 11.92 0.25
N ARG A 58 -18.68 10.87 0.40
CA ARG A 58 -20.08 10.87 -0.05
C ARG A 58 -20.92 11.87 0.74
N GLU A 59 -20.72 11.99 2.05
CA GLU A 59 -21.39 12.99 2.88
C GLU A 59 -21.04 14.42 2.45
N HIS A 60 -19.83 14.61 1.88
CA HIS A 60 -19.40 15.88 1.30
C HIS A 60 -19.71 16.02 -0.20
N GLY A 61 -20.60 15.20 -0.74
CA GLY A 61 -21.13 15.33 -2.11
C GLY A 61 -20.38 14.58 -3.19
N ALA A 62 -19.36 13.78 -2.86
CA ALA A 62 -18.70 12.94 -3.84
C ALA A 62 -19.58 11.76 -4.28
N GLN A 63 -19.53 11.42 -5.56
CA GLN A 63 -20.17 10.22 -6.09
C GLN A 63 -19.19 9.05 -6.05
N ILE A 64 -19.59 7.95 -5.43
CA ILE A 64 -18.82 6.71 -5.38
C ILE A 64 -19.44 5.70 -6.33
N LEU A 65 -18.75 5.43 -7.44
CA LEU A 65 -19.21 4.53 -8.49
C LEU A 65 -18.51 3.18 -8.39
N THR A 66 -19.04 2.29 -7.57
CA THR A 66 -18.57 0.90 -7.51
C THR A 66 -19.02 0.12 -8.74
N GLY A 67 -18.27 -0.94 -9.11
CA GLY A 67 -18.60 -1.75 -10.29
C GLY A 67 -18.36 -1.03 -11.63
N HIS A 68 -17.66 0.10 -11.63
CA HIS A 68 -17.31 0.85 -12.85
C HIS A 68 -15.83 0.61 -13.19
N HIS A 69 -15.59 0.03 -14.34
CA HIS A 69 -14.26 -0.23 -14.87
C HIS A 69 -13.87 0.88 -15.86
N VAL A 70 -12.78 1.59 -15.61
CA VAL A 70 -12.25 2.58 -16.55
C VAL A 70 -11.67 1.86 -17.77
N THR A 71 -12.23 2.15 -18.95
CA THR A 71 -11.88 1.53 -20.23
C THR A 71 -11.15 2.47 -21.18
N GLY A 72 -11.02 3.73 -20.81
CA GLY A 72 -10.32 4.73 -21.63
C GLY A 72 -10.39 6.12 -21.04
N LEU A 73 -9.63 7.04 -21.63
CA LEU A 73 -9.67 8.46 -21.34
C LEU A 73 -10.38 9.21 -22.49
N ILE A 74 -11.14 10.25 -22.14
CA ILE A 74 -11.75 11.17 -23.11
C ILE A 74 -10.74 12.29 -23.33
N ARG A 75 -10.29 12.48 -24.57
CA ARG A 75 -9.26 13.46 -24.95
C ARG A 75 -9.80 14.48 -25.93
N GLU A 76 -9.37 15.72 -25.75
CA GLU A 76 -9.55 16.84 -26.71
C GLU A 76 -8.17 17.44 -26.97
N GLY A 77 -7.57 17.10 -28.10
CA GLY A 77 -6.18 17.45 -28.39
C GLY A 77 -5.23 16.91 -27.32
N ASN A 78 -4.45 17.81 -26.71
CA ASN A 78 -3.52 17.49 -25.62
C ASN A 78 -4.13 17.68 -24.22
N SER A 79 -5.45 17.47 -24.09
CA SER A 79 -6.11 17.57 -22.79
C SER A 79 -6.97 16.34 -22.53
N VAL A 80 -6.94 15.84 -21.31
CA VAL A 80 -7.88 14.85 -20.80
C VAL A 80 -9.10 15.59 -20.24
N ARG A 81 -10.30 15.19 -20.65
CA ARG A 81 -11.58 15.81 -20.29
C ARG A 81 -12.56 14.86 -19.61
N GLY A 82 -12.10 13.65 -19.31
CA GLY A 82 -12.94 12.67 -18.66
C GLY A 82 -12.45 11.24 -18.85
N VAL A 83 -13.30 10.30 -18.48
CA VAL A 83 -13.05 8.87 -18.57
C VAL A 83 -14.21 8.15 -19.26
N ARG A 84 -13.89 7.08 -19.99
CA ARG A 84 -14.86 6.07 -20.41
C ARG A 84 -14.87 4.97 -19.37
N VAL A 85 -16.05 4.57 -18.95
CA VAL A 85 -16.24 3.50 -17.98
C VAL A 85 -17.20 2.45 -18.50
N PHE A 86 -16.97 1.21 -18.09
CA PHE A 86 -17.90 0.11 -18.27
C PHE A 86 -18.57 -0.19 -16.92
N ASP A 87 -19.88 -0.01 -16.87
CA ASP A 87 -20.71 -0.35 -15.72
C ASP A 87 -21.02 -1.85 -15.76
N VAL A 88 -20.39 -2.61 -14.87
CA VAL A 88 -20.51 -4.07 -14.81
C VAL A 88 -21.92 -4.51 -14.41
N GLN A 89 -22.63 -3.70 -13.61
CA GLN A 89 -23.96 -4.03 -13.13
C GLN A 89 -25.01 -3.95 -14.22
N TYR A 90 -24.93 -2.90 -15.06
CA TYR A 90 -25.89 -2.64 -16.12
C TYR A 90 -25.39 -3.07 -17.50
N ASN A 91 -24.14 -3.55 -17.60
CA ASN A 91 -23.48 -3.96 -18.86
C ASN A 91 -23.49 -2.82 -19.90
N GLU A 92 -23.19 -1.61 -19.47
CA GLU A 92 -23.25 -0.40 -20.29
C GLU A 92 -21.93 0.36 -20.29
N HIS A 93 -21.63 1.01 -21.41
CA HIS A 93 -20.55 1.99 -21.49
C HIS A 93 -21.09 3.38 -21.20
N ARG A 94 -20.35 4.16 -20.39
CA ARG A 94 -20.68 5.55 -20.04
C ARG A 94 -19.46 6.44 -20.20
N GLU A 95 -19.71 7.71 -20.47
CA GLU A 95 -18.71 8.77 -20.47
C GLU A 95 -18.93 9.69 -19.27
N LEU A 96 -17.86 9.93 -18.51
CA LEU A 96 -17.87 10.85 -17.38
C LEU A 96 -16.89 11.98 -17.66
N TYR A 97 -17.40 13.19 -17.74
CA TYR A 97 -16.61 14.38 -18.03
C TYR A 97 -16.14 15.08 -16.76
N ALA A 98 -14.92 15.60 -16.78
CA ALA A 98 -14.31 16.33 -15.67
C ALA A 98 -13.25 17.32 -16.19
N ALA A 99 -13.04 18.39 -15.46
CA ALA A 99 -11.97 19.36 -15.75
C ALA A 99 -10.58 18.77 -15.49
N VAL A 100 -10.45 17.88 -14.49
CA VAL A 100 -9.22 17.18 -14.14
C VAL A 100 -9.55 15.73 -13.79
N VAL A 101 -8.76 14.81 -14.30
CA VAL A 101 -8.81 13.38 -13.96
C VAL A 101 -7.58 13.02 -13.12
N VAL A 102 -7.80 12.43 -11.95
CA VAL A 102 -6.74 11.92 -11.09
C VAL A 102 -6.68 10.40 -11.19
N ASN A 103 -5.59 9.89 -11.71
CA ASN A 103 -5.28 8.47 -11.76
C ASN A 103 -4.66 8.05 -10.42
N ALA A 104 -5.46 7.45 -9.56
CA ALA A 104 -5.04 6.86 -8.28
C ALA A 104 -5.22 5.33 -8.30
N ALA A 105 -5.08 4.69 -9.46
CA ALA A 105 -5.37 3.29 -9.70
C ALA A 105 -4.30 2.31 -9.15
N GLY A 106 -3.40 2.78 -8.28
CA GLY A 106 -2.38 1.93 -7.67
C GLY A 106 -1.53 1.21 -8.71
N ILE A 107 -1.43 -0.12 -8.61
CA ILE A 107 -0.62 -0.91 -9.56
C ILE A 107 -1.15 -0.86 -10.99
N TRP A 108 -2.44 -0.59 -11.21
CA TRP A 108 -3.03 -0.43 -12.54
C TRP A 108 -2.85 0.97 -13.12
N GLY A 109 -2.21 1.89 -12.39
CA GLY A 109 -2.02 3.28 -12.82
C GLY A 109 -1.29 3.42 -14.15
N GLN A 110 -0.39 2.50 -14.50
CA GLN A 110 0.25 2.44 -15.80
C GLN A 110 -0.77 2.20 -16.93
N ARG A 111 -1.69 1.23 -16.78
CA ARG A 111 -2.73 0.93 -17.78
C ARG A 111 -3.64 2.14 -18.04
N ILE A 112 -3.94 2.91 -16.98
CA ILE A 112 -4.74 4.12 -17.14
C ILE A 112 -3.97 5.20 -17.89
N ALA A 113 -2.68 5.37 -17.63
CA ALA A 113 -1.84 6.33 -18.35
C ALA A 113 -1.66 5.95 -19.83
N GLU A 114 -1.56 4.67 -20.14
CA GLU A 114 -1.47 4.15 -21.51
C GLU A 114 -2.68 4.52 -22.39
N TYR A 115 -3.87 4.76 -21.81
CA TYR A 115 -5.02 5.28 -22.54
C TYR A 115 -4.83 6.71 -23.08
N ALA A 116 -3.82 7.42 -22.59
CA ALA A 116 -3.40 8.72 -23.10
C ALA A 116 -2.04 8.67 -23.84
N ASP A 117 -1.57 7.48 -24.19
CA ASP A 117 -0.22 7.24 -24.78
C ASP A 117 0.94 7.69 -23.86
N LEU A 118 0.69 7.69 -22.54
CA LEU A 118 1.68 8.12 -21.54
C LEU A 118 2.28 6.91 -20.82
N SER A 119 3.54 7.03 -20.42
CA SER A 119 4.25 6.00 -19.69
C SER A 119 4.39 6.36 -18.21
N VAL A 120 3.91 5.47 -17.33
CA VAL A 120 4.17 5.50 -15.89
C VAL A 120 4.81 4.17 -15.51
N ARG A 121 6.11 4.20 -15.26
CA ARG A 121 6.90 2.99 -15.06
C ARG A 121 6.65 2.38 -13.70
N MET A 122 5.91 1.27 -13.65
CA MET A 122 5.64 0.49 -12.44
C MET A 122 6.63 -0.66 -12.29
N PHE A 123 7.01 -0.97 -11.03
CA PHE A 123 7.78 -2.14 -10.65
C PHE A 123 6.94 -3.00 -9.70
N PRO A 124 6.18 -3.96 -10.23
CA PRO A 124 5.29 -4.75 -9.41
C PRO A 124 6.07 -5.65 -8.45
N ALA A 125 5.78 -5.53 -7.15
CA ALA A 125 6.33 -6.41 -6.13
C ALA A 125 5.21 -7.09 -5.35
N LYS A 126 5.02 -8.39 -5.62
CA LYS A 126 4.04 -9.20 -4.91
C LYS A 126 4.49 -9.45 -3.47
N GLY A 127 3.55 -9.40 -2.53
CA GLY A 127 3.74 -9.79 -1.15
C GLY A 127 2.59 -10.66 -0.68
N SER A 128 2.91 -11.79 -0.08
CA SER A 128 1.95 -12.75 0.45
C SER A 128 1.88 -12.70 1.96
N LEU A 129 0.69 -12.94 2.51
CA LEU A 129 0.41 -12.98 3.95
C LEU A 129 -0.38 -14.23 4.29
N LEU A 130 -0.22 -14.71 5.53
CA LEU A 130 -1.02 -15.77 6.11
C LEU A 130 -1.86 -15.23 7.26
N ILE A 131 -3.10 -15.67 7.34
CA ILE A 131 -4.00 -15.46 8.47
C ILE A 131 -4.04 -16.76 9.28
N LEU A 132 -3.70 -16.66 10.55
CA LEU A 132 -3.71 -17.77 11.49
C LEU A 132 -5.12 -17.94 12.10
N ASP A 133 -5.43 -19.11 12.60
CA ASP A 133 -6.76 -19.47 13.10
C ASP A 133 -7.13 -18.85 14.45
N HIS A 134 -6.16 -18.28 15.16
CA HIS A 134 -6.40 -17.55 16.40
C HIS A 134 -5.33 -16.48 16.63
N ARG A 135 -5.61 -15.59 17.57
CA ARG A 135 -4.69 -14.53 17.98
C ARG A 135 -3.61 -15.13 18.89
N ILE A 136 -2.36 -15.07 18.41
CA ILE A 136 -1.19 -15.60 19.13
C ILE A 136 -0.31 -14.51 19.74
N ASN A 137 -0.51 -13.25 19.37
CA ASN A 137 0.28 -12.12 19.85
C ASN A 137 -0.61 -10.92 20.22
N ASN A 138 -0.12 -10.09 21.13
CA ASN A 138 -0.83 -8.89 21.62
C ASN A 138 -0.31 -7.61 21.00
N HIS A 139 0.94 -7.59 20.58
CA HIS A 139 1.62 -6.44 19.98
C HIS A 139 2.05 -6.77 18.56
N VAL A 140 2.25 -5.72 17.76
CA VAL A 140 2.97 -5.88 16.50
C VAL A 140 4.41 -6.23 16.79
N ILE A 141 4.87 -7.37 16.26
CA ILE A 141 6.23 -7.82 16.41
C ILE A 141 6.94 -7.68 15.08
N ASN A 142 8.04 -6.93 15.06
CA ASN A 142 8.88 -6.77 13.88
C ASN A 142 10.31 -7.13 14.20
N ARG A 143 10.99 -7.84 13.29
CA ARG A 143 12.41 -8.15 13.46
C ARG A 143 13.27 -6.92 13.29
N CYS A 144 14.19 -6.70 14.22
CA CYS A 144 15.18 -5.63 14.16
C CYS A 144 16.38 -6.04 13.31
N ARG A 145 16.16 -6.22 11.99
CA ARG A 145 17.17 -6.57 10.98
C ARG A 145 16.92 -5.82 9.67
N LYS A 146 17.81 -5.99 8.69
CA LYS A 146 17.50 -5.55 7.32
C LYS A 146 16.20 -6.23 6.85
N PRO A 147 15.27 -5.50 6.20
CA PRO A 147 13.99 -6.05 5.77
C PRO A 147 14.15 -7.34 4.97
N SER A 148 13.39 -8.37 5.35
CA SER A 148 13.36 -9.68 4.72
C SER A 148 11.95 -10.26 4.80
N ASP A 149 11.76 -11.50 4.32
CA ASP A 149 10.47 -12.17 4.35
C ASP A 149 10.02 -12.51 5.77
N ALA A 150 8.70 -12.46 5.99
CA ALA A 150 8.03 -12.78 7.26
C ALA A 150 8.58 -12.03 8.48
N ASP A 151 8.90 -10.77 8.32
CA ASP A 151 9.47 -9.98 9.42
C ASP A 151 8.43 -9.42 10.38
N ILE A 152 7.14 -9.43 10.03
CA ILE A 152 6.09 -8.77 10.80
C ILE A 152 4.99 -9.76 11.17
N LEU A 153 4.74 -9.90 12.47
CA LEU A 153 3.59 -10.60 13.05
C LEU A 153 2.63 -9.57 13.65
N VAL A 154 1.40 -9.55 13.15
CA VAL A 154 0.41 -8.51 13.44
C VAL A 154 -0.79 -9.12 14.17
N PRO A 155 -1.21 -8.58 15.33
CA PRO A 155 -2.45 -9.00 15.97
C PRO A 155 -3.67 -8.37 15.27
N GLY A 156 -4.68 -9.19 14.96
CA GLY A 156 -6.03 -8.76 14.64
C GLY A 156 -6.95 -8.86 15.84
N ASP A 157 -8.26 -8.75 15.62
CA ASP A 157 -9.25 -8.89 16.72
C ASP A 157 -9.21 -10.29 17.31
N THR A 158 -9.37 -11.33 16.49
CA THR A 158 -9.43 -12.74 16.89
C THR A 158 -8.37 -13.62 16.25
N ILE A 159 -7.58 -13.07 15.35
CA ILE A 159 -6.59 -13.78 14.53
C ILE A 159 -5.22 -13.10 14.63
N SER A 160 -4.19 -13.74 14.13
CA SER A 160 -2.91 -13.10 13.84
C SER A 160 -2.54 -13.25 12.37
N LEU A 161 -1.74 -12.30 11.87
CA LEU A 161 -1.26 -12.31 10.50
C LEU A 161 0.26 -12.31 10.49
N ILE A 162 0.86 -13.14 9.64
CA ILE A 162 2.30 -13.12 9.37
C ILE A 162 2.56 -12.69 7.93
N GLY A 163 3.51 -11.82 7.71
CA GLY A 163 3.89 -11.32 6.39
C GLY A 163 5.18 -10.50 6.40
N THR A 164 5.61 -10.13 5.27
CA THR A 164 5.21 -10.47 3.91
C THR A 164 6.38 -11.07 3.16
N THR A 165 6.10 -11.82 2.09
CA THR A 165 7.11 -12.09 1.06
C THR A 165 7.34 -10.83 0.22
N SER A 166 8.40 -10.84 -0.60
CA SER A 166 8.63 -9.80 -1.60
C SER A 166 9.22 -10.42 -2.85
N MET A 167 8.39 -10.57 -3.88
CA MET A 167 8.76 -11.16 -5.16
C MET A 167 8.43 -10.20 -6.29
N HIS A 168 9.36 -10.01 -7.23
CA HIS A 168 9.05 -9.31 -8.47
C HIS A 168 8.09 -10.16 -9.32
N VAL A 169 7.10 -9.51 -9.92
CA VAL A 169 6.17 -10.14 -10.88
C VAL A 169 6.16 -9.32 -12.16
N ASP A 170 5.93 -9.98 -13.29
CA ASP A 170 5.74 -9.28 -14.54
C ASP A 170 4.46 -8.42 -14.49
N TYR A 171 4.48 -7.27 -15.15
CA TYR A 171 3.33 -6.37 -15.18
C TYR A 171 2.11 -7.00 -15.86
N SER A 172 2.29 -7.93 -16.77
CA SER A 172 1.21 -8.70 -17.40
C SER A 172 0.50 -9.65 -16.43
N GLU A 173 1.14 -10.01 -15.32
CA GLU A 173 0.64 -10.99 -14.34
C GLU A 173 0.06 -10.35 -13.07
N ILE A 174 0.00 -9.01 -12.98
CA ILE A 174 -0.46 -8.32 -11.76
C ILE A 174 -1.88 -8.66 -11.32
N ASP A 175 -2.72 -9.15 -12.21
CA ASP A 175 -4.08 -9.59 -11.92
C ASP A 175 -4.15 -11.03 -11.37
N TYR A 176 -3.06 -11.80 -11.44
CA TYR A 176 -2.99 -13.22 -11.07
C TYR A 176 -2.20 -13.45 -9.78
N ASN A 177 -2.65 -12.82 -8.68
CA ASN A 177 -1.95 -12.82 -7.40
C ASN A 177 -2.19 -14.09 -6.57
N ARG A 178 -1.72 -15.23 -7.05
CA ARG A 178 -1.80 -16.48 -6.31
C ARG A 178 -0.64 -16.61 -5.33
N VAL A 179 -0.94 -17.03 -4.09
CA VAL A 179 0.07 -17.43 -3.13
C VAL A 179 0.55 -18.84 -3.48
N THR A 180 1.86 -19.02 -3.55
CA THR A 180 2.47 -20.34 -3.84
C THR A 180 2.74 -21.10 -2.55
N ALA A 181 2.88 -22.42 -2.64
CA ALA A 181 3.26 -23.25 -1.50
C ALA A 181 4.62 -22.84 -0.92
N GLU A 182 5.57 -22.49 -1.79
CA GLU A 182 6.90 -22.01 -1.37
C GLU A 182 6.81 -20.71 -0.53
N GLU A 183 5.95 -19.77 -0.92
CA GLU A 183 5.72 -18.55 -0.13
C GLU A 183 5.13 -18.88 1.24
N VAL A 184 4.20 -19.82 1.32
CA VAL A 184 3.64 -20.31 2.59
C VAL A 184 4.73 -20.88 3.47
N ASP A 185 5.57 -21.77 2.92
CA ASP A 185 6.67 -22.41 3.65
C ASP A 185 7.70 -21.40 4.16
N ILE A 186 8.01 -20.37 3.36
CA ILE A 186 8.90 -19.27 3.79
C ILE A 186 8.27 -18.53 4.98
N LEU A 187 6.98 -18.15 4.87
CA LEU A 187 6.29 -17.39 5.90
C LEU A 187 6.18 -18.17 7.22
N LEU A 188 5.89 -19.46 7.16
CA LEU A 188 5.85 -20.31 8.34
C LEU A 188 7.23 -20.48 8.98
N ARG A 189 8.22 -20.90 8.21
CA ARG A 189 9.59 -21.12 8.69
C ARG A 189 10.21 -19.87 9.30
N GLU A 190 10.02 -18.71 8.69
CA GLU A 190 10.53 -17.45 9.21
C GLU A 190 9.68 -16.92 10.37
N GLY A 191 8.36 -17.12 10.33
CA GLY A 191 7.44 -16.73 11.40
C GLY A 191 7.66 -17.51 12.69
N GLU A 192 7.96 -18.82 12.62
CA GLU A 192 8.33 -19.64 13.79
C GLU A 192 9.55 -19.09 14.53
N LYS A 193 10.48 -18.46 13.83
CA LYS A 193 11.64 -17.80 14.45
C LYS A 193 11.25 -16.55 15.25
N LEU A 194 10.11 -15.92 14.92
CA LEU A 194 9.53 -14.81 15.71
C LEU A 194 8.74 -15.32 16.90
N ALA A 195 7.83 -16.26 16.65
CA ALA A 195 6.90 -16.82 17.61
C ALA A 195 6.78 -18.34 17.38
N PRO A 196 7.50 -19.18 18.16
CA PRO A 196 7.52 -20.64 17.95
C PRO A 196 6.15 -21.32 18.00
N VAL A 197 5.18 -20.71 18.68
CA VAL A 197 3.80 -21.21 18.73
C VAL A 197 3.16 -21.30 17.34
N MET A 198 3.68 -20.58 16.34
CA MET A 198 3.21 -20.66 14.95
C MET A 198 3.30 -22.08 14.36
N ALA A 199 4.25 -22.90 14.80
CA ALA A 199 4.37 -24.30 14.37
C ALA A 199 3.10 -25.15 14.68
N GLN A 200 2.27 -24.69 15.62
CA GLN A 200 1.07 -25.39 16.09
C GLN A 200 -0.23 -24.71 15.61
N THR A 201 -0.14 -23.59 14.91
CA THR A 201 -1.30 -22.87 14.42
C THR A 201 -1.77 -23.39 13.07
N ARG A 202 -3.06 -23.29 12.81
CA ARG A 202 -3.64 -23.58 11.50
C ARG A 202 -3.74 -22.31 10.67
N ILE A 203 -3.47 -22.41 9.38
CA ILE A 203 -3.68 -21.33 8.42
C ILE A 203 -5.16 -21.34 8.02
N LEU A 204 -5.85 -20.22 8.23
CA LEU A 204 -7.22 -20.02 7.76
C LEU A 204 -7.24 -19.54 6.31
N ARG A 205 -6.32 -18.65 5.97
CA ARG A 205 -6.28 -18.01 4.65
C ARG A 205 -4.86 -17.58 4.31
N ALA A 206 -4.54 -17.70 3.01
CA ALA A 206 -3.41 -17.03 2.40
C ALA A 206 -3.93 -16.04 1.35
N TYR A 207 -3.32 -14.86 1.26
CA TYR A 207 -3.63 -13.89 0.22
C TYR A 207 -2.39 -13.09 -0.16
N ALA A 208 -2.41 -12.51 -1.35
CA ALA A 208 -1.33 -11.70 -1.86
C ALA A 208 -1.86 -10.40 -2.46
N GLY A 209 -0.98 -9.40 -2.52
CA GLY A 209 -1.22 -8.16 -3.23
C GLY A 209 0.05 -7.71 -3.93
N VAL A 210 -0.09 -6.85 -4.93
CA VAL A 210 1.05 -6.28 -5.67
C VAL A 210 1.23 -4.81 -5.28
N ARG A 211 2.44 -4.50 -4.82
CA ARG A 211 2.81 -3.13 -4.44
C ARG A 211 3.09 -2.30 -5.68
N PRO A 212 2.51 -1.10 -5.80
CA PRO A 212 2.77 -0.17 -6.90
C PRO A 212 4.10 0.59 -6.65
N LEU A 213 5.23 -0.10 -6.74
CA LEU A 213 6.51 0.57 -6.65
C LEU A 213 6.76 1.31 -7.97
N VAL A 214 7.34 2.50 -7.88
CA VAL A 214 7.64 3.35 -9.05
C VAL A 214 9.13 3.60 -9.10
N ALA A 215 9.75 3.38 -10.26
CA ALA A 215 11.11 3.86 -10.47
C ALA A 215 11.11 5.38 -10.48
N SER A 216 12.09 6.00 -9.84
CA SER A 216 12.47 7.34 -10.22
C SER A 216 12.95 7.27 -11.68
N ASP A 217 12.65 8.28 -12.48
CA ASP A 217 13.02 8.33 -13.90
C ASP A 217 14.55 8.16 -14.15
N ASN A 218 15.35 8.17 -13.09
CA ASN A 218 16.81 8.08 -13.09
C ASN A 218 17.38 6.70 -12.75
N ASP A 219 16.57 5.67 -12.43
CA ASP A 219 17.07 4.31 -12.18
C ASP A 219 16.49 3.29 -13.16
N PRO A 220 17.11 3.09 -14.35
CA PRO A 220 16.64 2.11 -15.31
C PRO A 220 16.80 0.66 -14.83
N SER A 221 17.56 0.40 -13.75
CA SER A 221 17.80 -0.95 -13.23
C SER A 221 16.72 -1.43 -12.27
N GLY A 222 15.89 -0.53 -11.73
CA GLY A 222 14.85 -0.84 -10.75
C GLY A 222 15.37 -1.33 -9.39
N ARG A 223 16.69 -1.34 -9.15
CA ARG A 223 17.28 -1.89 -7.91
C ARG A 223 17.08 -0.99 -6.69
N ASN A 224 16.92 0.32 -6.90
CA ASN A 224 16.66 1.32 -5.85
C ASN A 224 15.24 1.88 -5.97
N VAL A 225 14.26 1.02 -6.16
CA VAL A 225 12.87 1.44 -6.33
C VAL A 225 12.39 2.15 -5.06
N SER A 226 12.09 3.43 -5.19
CA SER A 226 11.59 4.24 -4.10
C SER A 226 10.20 3.77 -3.65
N ARG A 227 9.98 3.72 -2.33
CA ARG A 227 8.65 3.62 -1.73
C ARG A 227 8.07 5.00 -1.38
N GLY A 228 8.64 6.04 -1.97
CA GLY A 228 8.16 7.42 -1.83
C GLY A 228 6.83 7.63 -2.54
N ILE A 229 6.18 8.74 -2.21
CA ILE A 229 5.00 9.23 -2.93
C ILE A 229 5.47 9.80 -4.25
N VAL A 230 4.79 9.45 -5.33
CA VAL A 230 5.04 9.97 -6.67
C VAL A 230 3.77 10.65 -7.17
N LEU A 231 3.85 11.94 -7.43
CA LEU A 231 2.81 12.75 -8.05
C LEU A 231 3.32 13.24 -9.40
N LEU A 232 2.64 12.91 -10.47
CA LEU A 232 2.97 13.32 -11.83
C LEU A 232 1.86 14.23 -12.35
N ASP A 233 2.17 15.50 -12.57
CA ASP A 233 1.34 16.38 -13.40
C ASP A 233 1.76 16.19 -14.86
N HIS A 234 0.89 15.55 -15.63
CA HIS A 234 1.20 15.23 -17.02
C HIS A 234 1.21 16.45 -17.95
N ALA A 235 0.64 17.60 -17.53
CA ALA A 235 0.80 18.84 -18.27
C ALA A 235 2.28 19.30 -18.28
N GLU A 236 2.93 19.26 -17.11
CA GLU A 236 4.32 19.68 -16.96
C GLU A 236 5.29 18.64 -17.51
N ARG A 237 5.00 17.36 -17.32
CA ARG A 237 5.89 16.27 -17.69
C ARG A 237 5.79 15.87 -19.16
N ASP A 238 4.57 15.78 -19.70
CA ASP A 238 4.27 15.13 -20.99
C ASP A 238 3.51 16.05 -21.95
N GLY A 239 3.14 17.28 -21.54
CA GLY A 239 2.33 18.19 -22.32
C GLY A 239 0.85 17.80 -22.42
N MET A 240 0.36 16.92 -21.52
CA MET A 240 -1.04 16.45 -21.47
C MET A 240 -1.77 17.09 -20.31
N ASP A 241 -2.57 18.12 -20.57
CA ASP A 241 -3.34 18.82 -19.53
C ASP A 241 -4.54 18.03 -19.02
N GLY A 242 -5.03 18.39 -17.82
CA GLY A 242 -6.21 17.78 -17.20
C GLY A 242 -5.98 16.35 -16.67
N PHE A 243 -4.74 15.87 -16.61
CA PHE A 243 -4.42 14.53 -16.13
C PHE A 243 -3.29 14.54 -15.10
N ILE A 244 -3.52 13.89 -13.96
CA ILE A 244 -2.58 13.76 -12.86
C ILE A 244 -2.51 12.30 -12.44
N THR A 245 -1.32 11.76 -12.20
CA THR A 245 -1.16 10.42 -11.60
C THR A 245 -0.53 10.53 -10.22
N ILE A 246 -1.13 9.86 -9.22
CA ILE A 246 -0.59 9.69 -7.87
C ILE A 246 -0.41 8.21 -7.58
N THR A 247 0.78 7.81 -7.13
CA THR A 247 1.11 6.41 -6.86
C THR A 247 2.26 6.27 -5.87
N GLY A 248 2.70 5.03 -5.59
CA GLY A 248 3.72 4.77 -4.57
C GLY A 248 3.19 4.94 -3.15
N GLY A 249 4.05 5.42 -2.25
CA GLY A 249 3.70 5.61 -0.84
C GLY A 249 3.42 4.32 -0.08
N LYS A 250 2.82 4.48 1.07
CA LYS A 250 2.36 3.39 1.95
C LYS A 250 0.95 3.75 2.45
N LEU A 251 0.22 2.76 2.99
CA LEU A 251 -1.12 3.01 3.53
C LEU A 251 -1.12 4.16 4.57
N MET A 252 -0.12 4.23 5.43
CA MET A 252 -0.01 5.31 6.44
C MET A 252 0.18 6.70 5.84
N THR A 253 0.58 6.83 4.58
CA THR A 253 0.77 8.12 3.90
C THR A 253 -0.43 8.51 3.03
N TYR A 254 -1.55 7.78 3.09
CA TYR A 254 -2.72 8.00 2.22
C TYR A 254 -3.26 9.43 2.30
N ARG A 255 -3.34 9.99 3.52
CA ARG A 255 -3.85 11.35 3.74
C ARG A 255 -2.94 12.41 3.08
N LEU A 256 -1.62 12.24 3.22
CA LEU A 256 -0.65 13.13 2.58
C LEU A 256 -0.69 13.01 1.04
N MET A 257 -0.85 11.78 0.53
CA MET A 257 -1.03 11.55 -0.91
C MET A 257 -2.29 12.25 -1.43
N ALA A 258 -3.41 12.10 -0.71
CA ALA A 258 -4.65 12.77 -1.05
C ALA A 258 -4.49 14.30 -1.05
N GLN A 259 -3.82 14.86 -0.04
CA GLN A 259 -3.51 16.29 0.02
C GLN A 259 -2.73 16.74 -1.21
N TRP A 260 -1.61 16.08 -1.55
CA TRP A 260 -0.80 16.47 -2.71
C TRP A 260 -1.58 16.45 -4.02
N ALA A 261 -2.40 15.39 -4.22
CA ALA A 261 -3.24 15.28 -5.40
C ALA A 261 -4.30 16.40 -5.45
N THR A 262 -4.96 16.66 -4.31
CA THR A 262 -5.98 17.72 -4.20
C THR A 262 -5.36 19.10 -4.41
N ASP A 263 -4.21 19.40 -3.83
CA ASP A 263 -3.50 20.67 -4.02
C ASP A 263 -3.13 20.88 -5.49
N ALA A 264 -2.73 19.82 -6.20
CA ALA A 264 -2.44 19.89 -7.63
C ALA A 264 -3.71 20.17 -8.46
N VAL A 265 -4.81 19.51 -8.13
CA VAL A 265 -6.11 19.77 -8.76
C VAL A 265 -6.60 21.20 -8.48
N CYS A 266 -6.52 21.65 -7.23
CA CYS A 266 -6.93 23.00 -6.83
C CYS A 266 -6.14 24.07 -7.60
N ARG A 267 -4.83 23.91 -7.75
CA ARG A 267 -4.02 24.84 -8.58
C ARG A 267 -4.52 24.92 -10.02
N LYS A 268 -4.85 23.77 -10.63
CA LYS A 268 -5.38 23.73 -12.01
C LYS A 268 -6.76 24.40 -12.13
N LEU A 269 -7.58 24.32 -11.11
CA LEU A 269 -8.91 24.90 -11.07
C LEU A 269 -8.94 26.35 -10.54
N GLY A 270 -7.79 26.93 -10.18
CA GLY A 270 -7.69 28.28 -9.60
C GLY A 270 -8.26 28.39 -8.19
N ASN A 271 -8.38 27.26 -7.47
CA ASN A 271 -8.84 27.25 -6.08
C ASN A 271 -7.62 27.39 -5.14
N THR A 272 -7.65 28.39 -4.28
CA THR A 272 -6.58 28.70 -3.33
C THR A 272 -6.91 28.32 -1.88
N ALA A 273 -8.03 27.64 -1.64
CA ALA A 273 -8.41 27.19 -0.30
C ALA A 273 -7.34 26.19 0.23
N PRO A 274 -6.87 26.37 1.47
CA PRO A 274 -5.92 25.43 2.06
C PRO A 274 -6.59 24.09 2.34
N CYS A 275 -5.80 23.01 2.29
CA CYS A 275 -6.22 21.73 2.82
C CYS A 275 -6.25 21.78 4.35
N VAL A 276 -7.35 21.39 4.95
CA VAL A 276 -7.59 21.37 6.40
C VAL A 276 -7.59 19.95 6.96
#